data_179720f0845bb89c79a1ebbfb539b824
#
_entry.id   179720f0845bb89c79a1ebbfb539b824
#
_cell.length_a   1.000
_cell.length_b   1.000
_cell.length_c   1.000
_cell.angle_alpha   90.00
_cell.angle_beta   90.00
_cell.angle_gamma   90.00
#
_symmetry.space_group_name_H-M   'P 1'
#
loop_
_entity.id
_entity.type
_entity.pdbx_description
1 polymer ?
#
loop_
_entity_poly.entity_id
_entity_poly.type
_entity_poly.pdbx_seq_one_letter_code
_entity_poly.pdbx_strand_id
1 'polypeptide(L)'
;ALLFPWLLPTILICYSYRTYFNSDSVWYVFNNNLYMRENVRFLIVMAYTVVKLPFALRMIKAAFYAIDEELEDAARNLGASSLVTFLRVKLPIVLPSVLAVFALNFNALFTEYDMSATFQSSYGKTYAMIIQNMCAEEGRDGYNVNASGRRCASTVFIMVISGLILYLVY
;
A
#
# COMPACT_ATOMS: atom_id res chain seq x y z
N ALA A 1 10.20 -6.07 -16.03
CA ALA A 1 10.93 -5.15 -15.15
C ALA A 1 10.11 -4.72 -13.91
N LEU A 2 8.81 -4.43 -14.05
CA LEU A 2 7.95 -3.95 -12.93
C LEU A 2 7.66 -4.99 -11.84
N LEU A 3 7.89 -6.28 -12.09
CA LEU A 3 7.69 -7.35 -11.09
C LEU A 3 8.91 -7.59 -10.20
N PHE A 4 10.07 -7.00 -10.53
CA PHE A 4 11.31 -7.19 -9.79
C PHE A 4 11.20 -6.80 -8.30
N PRO A 5 10.57 -5.66 -7.93
CA PRO A 5 10.41 -5.30 -6.51
C PRO A 5 9.57 -6.30 -5.70
N TRP A 6 8.69 -7.05 -6.36
CA TRP A 6 7.86 -8.05 -5.68
C TRP A 6 8.62 -9.33 -5.30
N LEU A 7 9.73 -9.61 -5.99
CA LEU A 7 10.61 -10.74 -5.68
C LEU A 7 11.58 -10.45 -4.53
N LEU A 8 11.77 -9.17 -4.19
CA LEU A 8 12.66 -8.77 -3.11
C LEU A 8 11.91 -8.72 -1.78
N PRO A 9 12.52 -9.18 -0.68
CA PRO A 9 11.98 -8.97 0.65
C PRO A 9 11.76 -7.48 0.92
N THR A 10 10.59 -7.12 1.43
CA THR A 10 10.19 -5.73 1.73
C THR A 10 11.26 -5.01 2.55
N ILE A 11 11.87 -5.71 3.50
CA ILE A 11 12.90 -5.17 4.37
C ILE A 11 14.16 -4.72 3.60
N LEU A 12 14.56 -5.46 2.55
CA LEU A 12 15.70 -5.06 1.72
C LEU A 12 15.42 -3.77 0.94
N ILE A 13 14.20 -3.63 0.43
CA ILE A 13 13.76 -2.40 -0.25
C ILE A 13 13.82 -1.23 0.72
N CYS A 14 13.31 -1.40 1.95
CA CYS A 14 13.31 -0.37 2.98
C CYS A 14 14.74 0.05 3.38
N TYR A 15 15.63 -0.91 3.60
CA TYR A 15 17.03 -0.61 3.92
C TYR A 15 17.75 0.08 2.77
N SER A 16 17.48 -0.31 1.51
CA SER A 16 18.04 0.34 0.33
C SER A 16 17.61 1.81 0.26
N TYR A 17 16.33 2.10 0.48
CA TYR A 17 15.82 3.48 0.55
C TYR A 17 16.47 4.26 1.68
N ARG A 18 16.56 3.67 2.87
CA ARG A 18 17.18 4.31 4.03
C ARG A 18 18.64 4.64 3.76
N THR A 19 19.40 3.72 3.17
CA THR A 19 20.81 3.93 2.87
C THR A 19 21.00 4.97 1.76
N TYR A 20 20.17 4.92 0.73
CA TYR A 20 20.25 5.83 -0.40
C TYR A 20 19.93 7.28 -0.03
N PHE A 21 18.95 7.51 0.81
CA PHE A 21 18.52 8.85 1.24
C PHE A 21 19.12 9.30 2.59
N ASN A 22 20.14 8.60 3.08
CA ASN A 22 20.87 9.01 4.29
C ASN A 22 21.94 10.08 3.96
N SER A 23 22.26 10.93 4.94
CA SER A 23 23.31 11.96 4.84
C SER A 23 24.68 11.45 4.48
N ASP A 24 25.00 10.19 4.86
CA ASP A 24 26.30 9.56 4.63
C ASP A 24 26.39 8.86 3.28
N SER A 25 25.34 8.95 2.47
CA SER A 25 25.26 8.34 1.15
C SER A 25 26.12 9.12 0.14
N VAL A 26 26.79 8.38 -0.76
CA VAL A 26 27.52 8.96 -1.91
C VAL A 26 26.58 9.80 -2.82
N TRP A 27 25.30 9.51 -2.78
CA TRP A 27 24.26 10.18 -3.56
C TRP A 27 23.65 11.41 -2.87
N TYR A 28 24.12 11.76 -1.67
CA TYR A 28 23.62 12.92 -0.92
C TYR A 28 23.66 14.23 -1.72
N VAL A 29 24.74 14.43 -2.52
CA VAL A 29 24.91 15.63 -3.35
C VAL A 29 23.77 15.79 -4.38
N PHE A 30 23.25 14.66 -4.91
CA PHE A 30 22.15 14.66 -5.88
C PHE A 30 20.78 14.70 -5.22
N ASN A 31 20.67 14.26 -3.97
CA ASN A 31 19.40 14.08 -3.26
C ASN A 31 19.20 15.05 -2.09
N ASN A 32 19.89 16.18 -2.08
CA ASN A 32 19.86 17.14 -0.98
C ASN A 32 18.44 17.60 -0.60
N ASN A 33 17.52 17.67 -1.58
CA ASN A 33 16.12 18.04 -1.35
C ASN A 33 15.22 16.89 -0.89
N LEU A 34 15.68 15.65 -0.97
CA LEU A 34 14.95 14.41 -0.60
C LEU A 34 15.54 13.74 0.64
N TYR A 35 16.26 14.50 1.46
CA TYR A 35 16.91 14.01 2.64
C TYR A 35 15.92 13.38 3.63
N MET A 36 16.26 12.20 4.14
CA MET A 36 15.39 11.36 4.97
C MET A 36 14.90 12.07 6.24
N ARG A 37 15.71 12.92 6.85
CA ARG A 37 15.39 13.59 8.11
C ARG A 37 14.21 14.57 7.96
N GLU A 38 14.08 15.23 6.82
CA GLU A 38 13.06 16.25 6.58
C GLU A 38 11.84 15.71 5.84
N ASN A 39 12.04 14.71 4.96
CA ASN A 39 11.01 14.22 4.04
C ASN A 39 10.61 12.76 4.27
N VAL A 40 10.74 12.23 5.48
CA VAL A 40 10.42 10.82 5.81
C VAL A 40 9.01 10.43 5.37
N ARG A 41 8.02 11.31 5.50
CA ARG A 41 6.64 11.03 5.09
C ARG A 41 6.53 10.76 3.59
N PHE A 42 7.23 11.54 2.78
CA PHE A 42 7.26 11.35 1.33
C PHE A 42 7.98 10.06 0.95
N LEU A 43 9.11 9.76 1.60
CA LEU A 43 9.88 8.53 1.36
C LEU A 43 9.09 7.27 1.73
N ILE A 44 8.34 7.29 2.83
CA ILE A 44 7.44 6.20 3.20
C ILE A 44 6.39 5.97 2.11
N VAL A 45 5.73 7.02 1.62
CA VAL A 45 4.72 6.91 0.56
C VAL A 45 5.34 6.34 -0.72
N MET A 46 6.53 6.80 -1.11
CA MET A 46 7.25 6.27 -2.27
C MET A 46 7.59 4.79 -2.09
N ALA A 47 8.12 4.40 -0.93
CA ALA A 47 8.47 3.02 -0.65
C ALA A 47 7.24 2.10 -0.69
N TYR A 48 6.13 2.50 -0.08
CA TYR A 48 4.86 1.77 -0.16
C TYR A 48 4.37 1.63 -1.60
N THR A 49 4.45 2.70 -2.38
CA THR A 49 4.04 2.68 -3.78
C THR A 49 4.85 1.65 -4.56
N VAL A 50 6.17 1.66 -4.43
CA VAL A 50 7.06 0.72 -5.13
C VAL A 50 6.76 -0.74 -4.76
N VAL A 51 6.48 -1.03 -3.49
CA VAL A 51 6.21 -2.40 -3.03
C VAL A 51 4.81 -2.87 -3.42
N LYS A 52 3.79 -2.02 -3.35
CA LYS A 52 2.39 -2.40 -3.61
C LYS A 52 1.98 -2.30 -5.09
N LEU A 53 2.67 -1.47 -5.87
CA LEU A 53 2.38 -1.25 -7.29
C LEU A 53 2.41 -2.55 -8.13
N PRO A 54 3.41 -3.47 -8.01
CA PRO A 54 3.44 -4.68 -8.81
C PRO A 54 2.24 -5.58 -8.60
N PHE A 55 1.77 -5.72 -7.36
CA PHE A 55 0.57 -6.48 -7.04
C PHE A 55 -0.67 -5.85 -7.68
N ALA A 56 -0.86 -4.55 -7.49
CA ALA A 56 -1.99 -3.81 -8.05
C ALA A 56 -2.02 -3.92 -9.58
N LEU A 57 -0.88 -3.70 -10.25
CA LEU A 57 -0.78 -3.80 -11.70
C LEU A 57 -1.10 -5.21 -12.22
N ARG A 58 -0.65 -6.26 -11.52
CA ARG A 58 -0.92 -7.63 -11.90
C ARG A 58 -2.42 -7.94 -11.83
N MET A 59 -3.07 -7.54 -10.74
CA MET A 59 -4.50 -7.78 -10.54
C MET A 59 -5.35 -6.99 -11.54
N ILE A 60 -5.05 -5.72 -11.76
CA ILE A 60 -5.75 -4.88 -12.72
C ILE A 60 -5.55 -5.42 -14.14
N LYS A 61 -4.32 -5.82 -14.48
CA LYS A 61 -4.02 -6.43 -15.77
C LYS A 61 -4.82 -7.71 -15.99
N ALA A 62 -4.94 -8.58 -14.98
CA ALA A 62 -5.76 -9.78 -15.05
C ALA A 62 -7.25 -9.46 -15.30
N ALA A 63 -7.76 -8.41 -14.64
CA ALA A 63 -9.13 -7.96 -14.85
C ALA A 63 -9.37 -7.44 -16.28
N PHE A 64 -8.40 -6.76 -16.89
CA PHE A 64 -8.49 -6.35 -18.29
C PHE A 64 -8.46 -7.52 -19.26
N TYR A 65 -7.65 -8.55 -18.98
CA TYR A 65 -7.61 -9.74 -19.83
C TYR A 65 -8.84 -10.65 -19.70
N ALA A 66 -9.62 -10.48 -18.64
CA ALA A 66 -10.87 -11.19 -18.45
C ALA A 66 -12.04 -10.61 -19.26
N ILE A 67 -11.84 -9.43 -19.89
CA ILE A 67 -12.86 -8.84 -20.79
C ILE A 67 -12.85 -9.58 -22.10
N ASP A 68 -14.02 -10.01 -22.54
CA ASP A 68 -14.22 -10.64 -23.83
C ASP A 68 -13.92 -9.67 -24.99
N GLU A 69 -13.11 -10.11 -25.95
CA GLU A 69 -12.76 -9.31 -27.12
C GLU A 69 -13.99 -9.01 -28.01
N GLU A 70 -15.03 -9.88 -27.98
CA GLU A 70 -16.27 -9.67 -28.71
C GLU A 70 -16.99 -8.38 -28.31
N LEU A 71 -16.88 -7.96 -27.05
CA LEU A 71 -17.46 -6.69 -26.57
C LEU A 71 -16.78 -5.48 -27.21
N GLU A 72 -15.47 -5.55 -27.42
CA GLU A 72 -14.71 -4.50 -28.10
C GLU A 72 -15.09 -4.42 -29.58
N ASP A 73 -15.18 -5.55 -30.25
CA ASP A 73 -15.55 -5.64 -31.65
C ASP A 73 -17.00 -5.20 -31.89
N ALA A 74 -17.92 -5.54 -31.01
CA ALA A 74 -19.31 -5.06 -31.05
C ALA A 74 -19.36 -3.52 -30.92
N ALA A 75 -18.60 -2.94 -30.01
CA ALA A 75 -18.53 -1.49 -29.84
C ALA A 75 -17.94 -0.79 -31.08
N ARG A 76 -16.91 -1.38 -31.70
CA ARG A 76 -16.31 -0.86 -32.96
C ARG A 76 -17.28 -0.94 -34.13
N ASN A 77 -18.03 -2.02 -34.25
CA ASN A 77 -19.06 -2.19 -35.29
C ASN A 77 -20.18 -1.14 -35.16
N LEU A 78 -20.46 -0.67 -33.95
CA LEU A 78 -21.37 0.45 -33.68
C LEU A 78 -20.77 1.83 -33.92
N GLY A 79 -19.53 1.90 -34.44
CA GLY A 79 -18.84 3.15 -34.73
C GLY A 79 -18.17 3.84 -33.55
N ALA A 80 -18.01 3.15 -32.41
CA ALA A 80 -17.34 3.72 -31.24
C ALA A 80 -15.83 3.86 -31.50
N SER A 81 -15.26 5.01 -31.14
CA SER A 81 -13.81 5.18 -31.12
C SER A 81 -13.17 4.40 -29.96
N SER A 82 -11.88 4.08 -30.05
CA SER A 82 -11.15 3.34 -29.01
C SER A 82 -11.28 3.98 -27.62
N LEU A 83 -11.31 5.31 -27.53
CA LEU A 83 -11.49 6.05 -26.27
C LEU A 83 -12.91 5.86 -25.71
N VAL A 84 -13.92 5.91 -26.56
CA VAL A 84 -15.32 5.70 -26.15
C VAL A 84 -15.52 4.25 -25.71
N THR A 85 -14.97 3.28 -26.42
CA THR A 85 -15.00 1.87 -26.05
C THR A 85 -14.30 1.65 -24.68
N PHE A 86 -13.15 2.26 -24.46
CA PHE A 86 -12.47 2.18 -23.19
C PHE A 86 -13.30 2.74 -22.03
N LEU A 87 -13.81 3.96 -22.17
CA LEU A 87 -14.53 4.65 -21.09
C LEU A 87 -15.92 4.09 -20.81
N ARG A 88 -16.65 3.65 -21.85
CA ARG A 88 -18.05 3.21 -21.71
C ARG A 88 -18.21 1.70 -21.58
N VAL A 89 -17.23 0.91 -22.05
CA VAL A 89 -17.32 -0.56 -22.01
C VAL A 89 -16.30 -1.14 -21.06
N LYS A 90 -15.02 -0.93 -21.30
CA LYS A 90 -13.94 -1.58 -20.51
C LYS A 90 -13.88 -1.05 -19.08
N LEU A 91 -13.90 0.27 -18.90
CA LEU A 91 -13.72 0.88 -17.59
C LEU A 91 -14.80 0.47 -16.58
N PRO A 92 -16.11 0.51 -16.88
CA PRO A 92 -17.13 0.09 -15.92
C PRO A 92 -17.05 -1.41 -15.56
N ILE A 93 -16.63 -2.26 -16.48
CA ILE A 93 -16.44 -3.70 -16.22
C ILE A 93 -15.26 -3.94 -15.27
N VAL A 94 -14.16 -3.20 -15.44
CA VAL A 94 -12.94 -3.36 -14.62
C VAL A 94 -13.03 -2.61 -13.29
N LEU A 95 -13.88 -1.59 -13.19
CA LEU A 95 -13.99 -0.72 -12.02
C LEU A 95 -14.19 -1.49 -10.69
N PRO A 96 -15.07 -2.49 -10.58
CA PRO A 96 -15.22 -3.28 -9.35
C PRO A 96 -13.92 -3.98 -8.95
N SER A 97 -13.18 -4.52 -9.92
CA SER A 97 -11.89 -5.16 -9.67
C SER A 97 -10.83 -4.17 -9.20
N VAL A 98 -10.81 -2.95 -9.76
CA VAL A 98 -9.91 -1.87 -9.32
C VAL A 98 -10.22 -1.46 -7.88
N LEU A 99 -11.49 -1.31 -7.54
CA LEU A 99 -11.94 -0.99 -6.19
C LEU A 99 -11.58 -2.09 -5.20
N ALA A 100 -11.75 -3.37 -5.59
CA ALA A 100 -11.35 -4.50 -4.76
C ALA A 100 -9.84 -4.52 -4.50
N VAL A 101 -9.01 -4.27 -5.52
CA VAL A 101 -7.54 -4.16 -5.37
C VAL A 101 -7.16 -2.99 -4.47
N PHE A 102 -7.85 -1.85 -4.61
CA PHE A 102 -7.64 -0.71 -3.73
C PHE A 102 -7.94 -1.05 -2.27
N ALA A 103 -9.09 -1.69 -1.99
CA ALA A 103 -9.49 -2.09 -0.64
C ALA A 103 -8.50 -3.09 -0.02
N LEU A 104 -8.02 -4.07 -0.80
CA LEU A 104 -7.02 -5.03 -0.34
C LEU A 104 -5.69 -4.38 -0.01
N ASN A 105 -5.19 -3.47 -0.87
CA ASN A 105 -3.95 -2.74 -0.60
C ASN A 105 -4.10 -1.80 0.59
N PHE A 106 -5.25 -1.12 0.73
CA PHE A 106 -5.54 -0.26 1.86
C PHE A 106 -5.49 -1.04 3.18
N ASN A 107 -6.16 -2.19 3.23
CA ASN A 107 -6.12 -3.07 4.40
C ASN A 107 -4.69 -3.56 4.71
N ALA A 108 -3.94 -3.97 3.69
CA ALA A 108 -2.56 -4.41 3.84
C ALA A 108 -1.63 -3.30 4.37
N LEU A 109 -1.87 -2.03 4.02
CA LEU A 109 -1.09 -0.89 4.51
C LEU A 109 -1.32 -0.61 6.00
N PHE A 110 -2.51 -0.88 6.53
CA PHE A 110 -2.78 -0.71 7.96
C PHE A 110 -2.01 -1.69 8.84
N THR A 111 -1.76 -2.89 8.32
CA THR A 111 -1.07 -3.96 9.06
C THR A 111 0.44 -3.98 8.81
N GLU A 112 0.95 -3.14 7.90
CA GLU A 112 2.36 -3.13 7.52
C GLU A 112 3.23 -2.48 8.60
N TYR A 113 4.00 -3.32 9.30
CA TYR A 113 4.91 -2.89 10.37
C TYR A 113 6.34 -2.65 9.88
N ASP A 114 6.86 -3.53 9.03
CA ASP A 114 8.30 -3.59 8.70
C ASP A 114 8.81 -2.31 8.03
N MET A 115 8.05 -1.79 7.07
CA MET A 115 8.38 -0.52 6.41
C MET A 115 8.30 0.64 7.39
N SER A 116 7.24 0.69 8.17
CA SER A 116 7.02 1.75 9.16
C SER A 116 8.13 1.77 10.21
N ALA A 117 8.57 0.60 10.68
CA ALA A 117 9.64 0.47 11.66
C ALA A 117 11.01 0.91 11.09
N THR A 118 11.27 0.58 9.81
CA THR A 118 12.53 0.94 9.15
C THR A 118 12.66 2.45 8.94
N PHE A 119 11.55 3.12 8.62
CA PHE A 119 11.48 4.58 8.45
C PHE A 119 11.13 5.32 9.73
N GLN A 120 11.22 4.67 10.88
CA GLN A 120 10.93 5.31 12.17
C GLN A 120 11.74 6.59 12.33
N SER A 121 11.02 7.70 12.42
CA SER A 121 11.59 9.01 12.72
C SER A 121 10.80 9.66 13.84
N SER A 122 11.37 10.73 14.39
CA SER A 122 10.76 11.55 15.46
C SER A 122 9.41 12.18 15.05
N TYR A 123 9.01 12.09 13.79
CA TYR A 123 7.87 12.82 13.21
C TYR A 123 6.54 12.05 13.16
N GLY A 124 6.48 10.84 13.65
CA GLY A 124 5.23 10.13 13.79
C GLY A 124 5.37 8.60 13.76
N LYS A 125 4.55 7.97 14.56
CA LYS A 125 4.40 6.52 14.60
C LYS A 125 3.20 6.15 13.73
N THR A 126 3.36 5.19 12.83
CA THR A 126 2.22 4.60 12.12
C THR A 126 1.36 3.79 13.08
N TYR A 127 0.13 3.51 12.68
CA TYR A 127 -0.80 2.80 13.55
C TYR A 127 -0.30 1.38 13.91
N ALA A 128 0.29 0.66 12.95
CA ALA A 128 0.91 -0.63 13.18
C ALA A 128 2.02 -0.56 14.24
N MET A 129 2.85 0.49 14.20
CA MET A 129 3.88 0.71 15.22
C MET A 129 3.31 1.02 16.60
N ILE A 130 2.22 1.77 16.66
CA ILE A 130 1.56 2.09 17.95
C ILE A 130 1.08 0.80 18.61
N ILE A 131 0.41 -0.08 17.87
CA ILE A 131 -0.05 -1.38 18.38
C ILE A 131 1.13 -2.23 18.83
N GLN A 132 2.18 -2.32 18.04
CA GLN A 132 3.37 -3.12 18.36
C GLN A 132 4.09 -2.60 19.61
N ASN A 133 4.22 -1.27 19.76
CA ASN A 133 4.79 -0.68 20.97
C ASN A 133 3.94 -0.98 22.21
N MET A 134 2.61 -0.94 22.11
CA MET A 134 1.73 -1.33 23.19
C MET A 134 1.92 -2.81 23.58
N CYS A 135 2.20 -3.70 22.61
CA CYS A 135 2.55 -5.09 22.87
C CYS A 135 3.89 -5.24 23.59
N ALA A 136 4.90 -4.45 23.18
CA ALA A 136 6.24 -4.49 23.75
C ALA A 136 6.30 -3.93 25.18
N GLU A 137 5.53 -2.88 25.46
CA GLU A 137 5.41 -2.29 26.81
C GLU A 137 4.80 -3.30 27.80
N GLU A 138 3.76 -4.03 27.39
CA GLU A 138 3.16 -5.06 28.24
C GLU A 138 4.11 -6.21 28.56
N GLY A 139 4.97 -6.58 27.63
CA GLY A 139 6.02 -7.59 27.86
C GLY A 139 7.09 -7.16 28.87
N ARG A 140 7.28 -5.85 29.09
CA ARG A 140 8.24 -5.29 30.05
C ARG A 140 7.67 -5.06 31.44
N ASP A 141 6.47 -4.50 31.51
CA ASP A 141 5.85 -4.04 32.77
C ASP A 141 4.91 -5.07 33.40
N GLY A 142 4.78 -6.26 32.79
CA GLY A 142 3.84 -7.28 33.20
C GLY A 142 2.41 -7.03 32.68
N TYR A 143 1.50 -7.94 33.01
CA TYR A 143 0.13 -7.88 32.51
C TYR A 143 -0.63 -6.67 33.06
N ASN A 144 -0.91 -5.72 32.21
CA ASN A 144 -1.71 -4.54 32.55
C ASN A 144 -3.06 -4.59 31.79
N VAL A 145 -4.15 -4.78 32.52
CA VAL A 145 -5.52 -4.92 31.96
C VAL A 145 -5.89 -3.72 31.09
N ASN A 146 -5.50 -2.52 31.47
CA ASN A 146 -5.81 -1.29 30.70
C ASN A 146 -5.03 -1.22 29.38
N ALA A 147 -3.80 -1.74 29.34
CA ALA A 147 -2.99 -1.81 28.12
C ALA A 147 -3.52 -2.85 27.15
N SER A 148 -3.88 -4.04 27.66
CA SER A 148 -4.52 -5.10 26.87
C SER A 148 -5.86 -4.65 26.30
N GLY A 149 -6.70 -3.98 27.11
CA GLY A 149 -7.98 -3.43 26.66
C GLY A 149 -7.83 -2.43 25.52
N ARG A 150 -6.87 -1.51 25.63
CA ARG A 150 -6.58 -0.54 24.55
C ARG A 150 -6.11 -1.19 23.26
N ARG A 151 -5.27 -2.25 23.34
CA ARG A 151 -4.85 -3.01 22.16
C ARG A 151 -6.01 -3.71 21.48
N CYS A 152 -6.80 -4.43 22.26
CA CYS A 152 -7.99 -5.11 21.72
C CYS A 152 -8.95 -4.13 21.06
N ALA A 153 -9.23 -2.99 21.69
CA ALA A 153 -10.07 -1.94 21.12
C ALA A 153 -9.50 -1.38 19.82
N SER A 154 -8.18 -1.13 19.77
CA SER A 154 -7.50 -0.64 18.57
C SER A 154 -7.54 -1.66 17.43
N THR A 155 -7.35 -2.93 17.72
CA THR A 155 -7.41 -4.01 16.72
C THR A 155 -8.83 -4.18 16.18
N VAL A 156 -9.84 -4.18 17.06
CA VAL A 156 -11.25 -4.26 16.67
C VAL A 156 -11.63 -3.05 15.79
N PHE A 157 -11.16 -1.85 16.13
CA PHE A 157 -11.41 -0.65 15.34
C PHE A 157 -10.88 -0.79 13.90
N ILE A 158 -9.65 -1.30 13.71
CA ILE A 158 -9.11 -1.59 12.38
C ILE A 158 -9.94 -2.65 11.67
N MET A 159 -10.31 -3.73 12.35
CA MET A 159 -11.11 -4.80 11.75
C MET A 159 -12.46 -4.27 11.24
N VAL A 160 -13.10 -3.40 12.01
CA VAL A 160 -14.37 -2.77 11.62
C VAL A 160 -14.18 -1.85 10.40
N ILE A 161 -13.15 -0.99 10.40
CA ILE A 161 -12.86 -0.10 9.25
C ILE A 161 -12.55 -0.93 8.00
N SER A 162 -11.68 -1.93 8.13
CA SER A 162 -11.31 -2.81 7.01
C SER A 162 -12.52 -3.58 6.47
N GLY A 163 -13.37 -4.09 7.36
CA GLY A 163 -14.61 -4.77 6.99
C GLY A 163 -15.60 -3.85 6.28
N LEU A 164 -15.75 -2.60 6.77
CA LEU A 164 -16.60 -1.60 6.14
C LEU A 164 -16.11 -1.24 4.73
N ILE A 165 -14.80 -1.03 4.55
CA ILE A 165 -14.24 -0.72 3.23
C ILE A 165 -14.45 -1.89 2.27
N LEU A 166 -14.21 -3.13 2.71
CA LEU A 166 -14.47 -4.32 1.90
C LEU A 166 -15.95 -4.46 1.55
N TYR A 167 -16.85 -4.21 2.50
CA TYR A 167 -18.31 -4.25 2.28
C TYR A 167 -18.78 -3.19 1.29
N LEU A 168 -18.23 -1.97 1.34
CA LEU A 168 -18.60 -0.89 0.41
C LEU A 168 -18.08 -1.13 -1.02
N VAL A 169 -17.03 -1.93 -1.17
CA VAL A 169 -16.45 -2.26 -2.48
C VAL A 169 -17.12 -3.48 -3.11
N TYR A 170 -17.64 -4.40 -2.28
CA TYR A 170 -18.26 -5.65 -2.74
C TYR A 170 -19.75 -5.47 -2.97
#